data_d6c72e0988959012b533cdd3069bf673
#
_entry.id   d6c72e0988959012b533cdd3069bf673
#
_cell.length_a   1.000
_cell.length_b   1.000
_cell.length_c   1.000
_cell.angle_alpha   90.00
_cell.angle_beta   90.00
_cell.angle_gamma   90.00
#
_symmetry.space_group_name_H-M   'P 1'
#
loop_
_entity.id
_entity.type
_entity.pdbx_description
1 polymer ?
#
loop_
_entity_poly.entity_id
_entity_poly.type
_entity_poly.pdbx_seq_one_letter_code
_entity_poly.pdbx_strand_id
1 'polypeptide(L)'
;MKELKLEESILSYILLILALLFFIFSPISNVRATSSTRYYAGYYYNGGSGPQHEGVQGNIFTIYPHVPYSETCAEWIDISLSIYENYWVQLGYVHHWVWFIFPFLTVDFYVEKNDINGRRMIYPTILKPLNTHTYTYKLLLTGLGEFSYYVYESSNLIFSGVINTDPDNTVDLLAFVETSVTSIKIDGSHFMYLRYKYTGSQWPLWDRHEPYWDYPYYLDQRGHYEFAAYGGG
;
A
#
# COMPACT_ATOMS: atom_id res chain seq x y z
N MET A 1 25.09 -9.58 -49.31
CA MET A 1 24.68 -10.45 -48.16
C MET A 1 25.31 -10.06 -46.82
N LYS A 2 26.45 -9.41 -46.73
CA LYS A 2 27.05 -8.90 -45.48
C LYS A 2 26.45 -7.56 -45.04
N GLU A 3 26.09 -6.69 -45.95
CA GLU A 3 25.48 -5.36 -45.62
C GLU A 3 24.09 -5.47 -45.01
N LEU A 4 23.24 -6.37 -45.51
CA LEU A 4 21.89 -6.59 -44.93
C LEU A 4 21.91 -7.01 -43.46
N LYS A 5 22.90 -7.84 -43.07
CA LYS A 5 23.04 -8.26 -41.66
C LYS A 5 23.53 -7.16 -40.72
N LEU A 6 24.26 -6.17 -41.25
CA LEU A 6 24.72 -5.03 -40.49
C LEU A 6 23.57 -4.07 -40.20
N GLU A 7 22.69 -3.82 -41.16
CA GLU A 7 21.51 -2.97 -41.01
C GLU A 7 20.49 -3.53 -40.01
N GLU A 8 20.23 -4.85 -40.06
CA GLU A 8 19.36 -5.52 -39.08
C GLU A 8 19.90 -5.42 -37.63
N SER A 9 21.23 -5.56 -37.48
CA SER A 9 21.88 -5.40 -36.19
C SER A 9 21.77 -3.98 -35.64
N ILE A 10 22.01 -2.97 -36.47
CA ILE A 10 21.89 -1.55 -36.07
C ILE A 10 20.45 -1.21 -35.69
N LEU A 11 19.47 -1.66 -36.46
CA LEU A 11 18.05 -1.44 -36.18
C LEU A 11 17.65 -2.06 -34.83
N SER A 12 18.15 -3.26 -34.52
CA SER A 12 17.91 -3.94 -33.23
C SER A 12 18.50 -3.17 -32.06
N TYR A 13 19.71 -2.60 -32.20
CA TYR A 13 20.33 -1.77 -31.17
C TYR A 13 19.58 -0.45 -30.97
N ILE A 14 19.12 0.19 -32.03
CA ILE A 14 18.32 1.43 -31.95
C ILE A 14 17.00 1.15 -31.23
N LEU A 15 16.30 0.05 -31.54
CA LEU A 15 15.07 -0.33 -30.86
C LEU A 15 15.31 -0.66 -29.38
N LEU A 16 16.41 -1.30 -29.02
CA LEU A 16 16.78 -1.57 -27.64
C LEU A 16 17.08 -0.28 -26.85
N ILE A 17 17.80 0.67 -27.48
CA ILE A 17 18.10 1.98 -26.88
C ILE A 17 16.82 2.81 -26.72
N LEU A 18 15.94 2.82 -27.71
CA LEU A 18 14.66 3.49 -27.61
C LEU A 18 13.77 2.89 -26.50
N ALA A 19 13.75 1.56 -26.38
CA ALA A 19 13.04 0.88 -25.29
C ALA A 19 13.63 1.25 -23.93
N LEU A 20 14.96 1.27 -23.76
CA LEU A 20 15.64 1.69 -22.55
C LEU A 20 15.38 3.17 -22.21
N LEU A 21 15.42 4.06 -23.20
CA LEU A 21 15.09 5.48 -23.01
C LEU A 21 13.63 5.65 -22.60
N PHE A 22 12.71 4.87 -23.15
CA PHE A 22 11.30 4.89 -22.75
C PHE A 22 11.12 4.47 -21.29
N PHE A 23 11.90 3.49 -20.79
CA PHE A 23 11.90 3.10 -19.36
C PHE A 23 12.46 4.20 -18.44
N ILE A 24 13.49 4.92 -18.89
CA ILE A 24 14.14 5.98 -18.09
C ILE A 24 13.29 7.27 -18.06
N PHE A 25 12.59 7.57 -19.16
CA PHE A 25 11.79 8.79 -19.30
C PHE A 25 10.28 8.56 -19.20
N SER A 26 9.84 7.35 -18.79
CA SER A 26 8.42 7.17 -18.45
C SER A 26 8.07 8.17 -17.34
N PRO A 27 7.21 9.15 -17.60
CA PRO A 27 6.78 10.05 -16.54
C PRO A 27 6.17 9.17 -15.45
N ILE A 28 6.62 9.34 -14.22
CA ILE A 28 5.92 8.83 -13.05
C ILE A 28 4.49 9.40 -13.22
N SER A 29 3.59 8.57 -13.72
CA SER A 29 2.21 8.98 -13.89
C SER A 29 1.69 9.31 -12.51
N ASN A 30 1.60 10.60 -12.20
CA ASN A 30 0.78 11.07 -11.11
C ASN A 30 -0.65 10.64 -11.46
N VAL A 31 -1.04 9.47 -11.00
CA VAL A 31 -2.43 9.04 -11.01
C VAL A 31 -3.14 10.04 -10.11
N ARG A 32 -3.68 11.10 -10.70
CA ARG A 32 -4.66 11.93 -10.01
C ARG A 32 -5.82 11.00 -9.71
N ALA A 33 -5.94 10.60 -8.46
CA ALA A 33 -7.17 10.01 -7.98
C ALA A 33 -8.28 11.03 -8.27
N THR A 34 -9.06 10.76 -9.29
CA THR A 34 -10.39 11.34 -9.40
C THR A 34 -11.07 10.98 -8.06
N SER A 35 -11.90 11.87 -7.54
CA SER A 35 -12.68 11.64 -6.29
C SER A 35 -13.66 10.50 -6.53
N SER A 36 -13.14 9.28 -6.65
CA SER A 36 -13.94 8.06 -6.75
C SER A 36 -14.38 7.70 -5.34
N THR A 37 -15.63 7.32 -5.21
CA THR A 37 -16.14 6.68 -4.00
C THR A 37 -15.17 5.55 -3.64
N ARG A 38 -14.81 5.43 -2.36
CA ARG A 38 -13.97 4.36 -1.84
C ARG A 38 -14.79 3.53 -0.88
N TYR A 39 -14.55 2.25 -0.87
CA TYR A 39 -15.20 1.29 0.01
C TYR A 39 -14.14 0.61 0.84
N TYR A 40 -14.39 0.45 2.12
CA TYR A 40 -13.41 0.00 3.10
C TYR A 40 -13.92 -1.21 3.88
N ALA A 41 -12.99 -2.06 4.30
CA ALA A 41 -13.25 -3.10 5.29
C ALA A 41 -11.99 -3.29 6.14
N GLY A 42 -12.08 -3.11 7.46
CA GLY A 42 -10.91 -3.23 8.33
C GLY A 42 -11.14 -2.77 9.75
N TYR A 43 -10.04 -2.49 10.42
CA TYR A 43 -9.98 -2.11 11.83
C TYR A 43 -9.36 -0.74 12.03
N TYR A 44 -9.98 0.04 12.92
CA TYR A 44 -9.38 1.19 13.58
C TYR A 44 -8.82 0.78 14.94
N TYR A 45 -7.63 1.25 15.26
CA TYR A 45 -7.11 1.28 16.61
C TYR A 45 -7.15 2.72 17.12
N ASN A 46 -8.18 3.03 17.88
CA ASN A 46 -8.32 4.36 18.50
C ASN A 46 -7.51 4.37 19.80
N GLY A 47 -6.41 5.08 19.81
CA GLY A 47 -5.54 5.25 20.99
C GLY A 47 -6.18 6.03 22.14
N GLY A 48 -7.33 6.65 21.91
CA GLY A 48 -7.97 7.55 22.87
C GLY A 48 -7.10 8.77 23.20
N SER A 49 -7.23 9.31 24.39
CA SER A 49 -6.38 10.42 24.90
C SER A 49 -5.01 9.96 25.41
N GLY A 50 -4.55 8.77 24.98
CA GLY A 50 -3.28 8.16 25.38
C GLY A 50 -2.05 8.79 24.71
N PRO A 51 -0.85 8.26 25.01
CA PRO A 51 0.38 8.70 24.37
C PRO A 51 0.33 8.43 22.86
N GLN A 52 1.01 9.27 22.09
CA GLN A 52 1.11 9.15 20.63
C GLN A 52 1.73 7.81 20.20
N HIS A 53 1.17 7.23 19.15
CA HIS A 53 1.75 6.03 18.56
C HIS A 53 2.97 6.40 17.71
N GLU A 54 4.08 5.73 17.95
CA GLU A 54 5.29 5.90 17.13
C GLU A 54 5.34 4.93 15.95
N GLY A 55 4.44 3.96 15.88
CA GLY A 55 4.46 3.02 14.76
C GLY A 55 3.30 2.03 14.74
N VAL A 56 3.11 1.45 13.55
CA VAL A 56 2.19 0.35 13.27
C VAL A 56 2.91 -0.76 12.52
N GLN A 57 2.56 -2.00 12.83
CA GLN A 57 3.03 -3.19 12.12
C GLN A 57 1.88 -4.18 11.97
N GLY A 58 1.85 -4.87 10.84
CA GLY A 58 0.91 -5.97 10.60
C GLY A 58 1.39 -6.89 9.50
N ASN A 59 0.92 -8.12 9.54
CA ASN A 59 1.08 -9.07 8.46
C ASN A 59 -0.15 -9.02 7.57
N ILE A 60 0.04 -8.91 6.26
CA ILE A 60 -1.03 -8.94 5.27
C ILE A 60 -0.79 -10.14 4.35
N PHE A 61 -1.81 -11.00 4.24
CA PHE A 61 -1.82 -12.10 3.29
C PHE A 61 -2.29 -11.55 1.94
N THR A 62 -1.41 -11.60 0.95
CA THR A 62 -1.66 -11.03 -0.38
C THR A 62 -2.66 -11.86 -1.15
N ILE A 63 -3.71 -11.23 -1.65
CA ILE A 63 -4.65 -11.82 -2.61
C ILE A 63 -4.59 -11.09 -3.95
N TYR A 64 -5.00 -11.77 -5.02
CA TYR A 64 -5.11 -11.20 -6.36
C TYR A 64 -6.57 -11.19 -6.79
N PRO A 65 -7.36 -10.19 -6.36
CA PRO A 65 -8.73 -10.05 -6.78
C PRO A 65 -8.82 -9.71 -8.27
N HIS A 66 -9.94 -10.04 -8.89
CA HIS A 66 -10.25 -9.49 -10.20
C HIS A 66 -10.60 -8.00 -10.06
N VAL A 67 -9.77 -7.14 -10.61
CA VAL A 67 -9.97 -5.69 -10.57
C VAL A 67 -10.43 -5.21 -11.96
N PRO A 68 -11.65 -4.70 -12.10
CA PRO A 68 -12.16 -4.17 -13.37
C PRO A 68 -11.25 -3.08 -13.93
N TYR A 69 -11.34 -2.85 -15.25
CA TYR A 69 -10.55 -1.84 -15.93
C TYR A 69 -10.72 -0.45 -15.30
N SER A 70 -9.61 0.25 -15.12
CA SER A 70 -9.47 1.57 -14.45
C SER A 70 -9.79 1.61 -12.95
N GLU A 71 -10.11 0.47 -12.33
CA GLU A 71 -10.40 0.38 -10.90
C GLU A 71 -9.16 -0.03 -10.10
N THR A 72 -9.25 0.06 -8.77
CA THR A 72 -8.14 -0.25 -7.85
C THR A 72 -8.62 -1.06 -6.65
N CYS A 73 -7.71 -1.89 -6.13
CA CYS A 73 -7.86 -2.56 -4.85
C CYS A 73 -6.53 -2.49 -4.08
N ALA A 74 -6.57 -2.07 -2.84
CA ALA A 74 -5.39 -1.96 -2.00
C ALA A 74 -5.62 -2.59 -0.63
N GLU A 75 -4.55 -3.11 -0.03
CA GLU A 75 -4.51 -3.56 1.36
C GLU A 75 -3.34 -2.87 2.06
N TRP A 76 -3.60 -2.28 3.22
CA TRP A 76 -2.64 -1.42 3.86
C TRP A 76 -2.78 -1.33 5.39
N ILE A 77 -1.68 -0.93 6.03
CA ILE A 77 -1.62 -0.39 7.38
C ILE A 77 -1.34 1.12 7.30
N ASP A 78 -1.81 1.87 8.28
CA ASP A 78 -1.78 3.34 8.26
C ASP A 78 -1.54 3.91 9.65
N ILE A 79 -0.91 5.07 9.65
CA ILE A 79 -0.84 5.97 10.81
C ILE A 79 -1.53 7.27 10.44
N SER A 80 -2.64 7.55 11.09
CA SER A 80 -3.32 8.84 10.99
C SER A 80 -2.51 9.92 11.72
N LEU A 81 -2.28 11.05 11.06
CA LEU A 81 -1.46 12.16 11.59
C LEU A 81 -2.30 13.28 12.21
N SER A 82 -3.58 13.39 11.81
CA SER A 82 -4.49 14.40 12.32
C SER A 82 -5.93 13.90 12.23
N ILE A 83 -6.69 14.11 13.30
CA ILE A 83 -8.14 13.85 13.33
C ILE A 83 -8.94 14.92 12.58
N TYR A 84 -8.34 16.08 12.29
CA TYR A 84 -9.04 17.24 11.72
C TYR A 84 -8.82 17.41 10.23
N GLU A 85 -7.67 16.96 9.70
CA GLU A 85 -7.21 17.32 8.36
C GLU A 85 -7.05 16.10 7.43
N ASN A 86 -7.44 14.91 7.88
CA ASN A 86 -7.30 13.68 7.10
C ASN A 86 -5.87 13.45 6.58
N TYR A 87 -4.88 13.73 7.43
CA TYR A 87 -3.47 13.48 7.16
C TYR A 87 -3.07 12.08 7.62
N TRP A 88 -2.27 11.40 6.81
CA TRP A 88 -1.92 10.00 7.06
C TRP A 88 -0.68 9.54 6.30
N VAL A 89 -0.10 8.42 6.74
CA VAL A 89 0.91 7.65 6.02
C VAL A 89 0.45 6.20 5.94
N GLN A 90 0.37 5.67 4.72
CA GLN A 90 -0.01 4.28 4.43
C GLN A 90 1.15 3.48 3.87
N LEU A 91 1.18 2.18 4.18
CA LEU A 91 2.10 1.20 3.60
C LEU A 91 1.34 -0.09 3.30
N GLY A 92 1.46 -0.57 2.07
CA GLY A 92 0.73 -1.76 1.66
C GLY A 92 1.08 -2.22 0.25
N TYR A 93 0.12 -2.85 -0.39
CA TYR A 93 0.17 -3.17 -1.80
C TYR A 93 -1.13 -2.77 -2.49
N VAL A 94 -1.05 -2.52 -3.79
CA VAL A 94 -2.17 -2.05 -4.59
C VAL A 94 -2.22 -2.75 -5.94
N HIS A 95 -3.41 -3.18 -6.34
CA HIS A 95 -3.74 -3.59 -7.69
C HIS A 95 -4.24 -2.38 -8.44
N HIS A 96 -3.57 -2.04 -9.54
CA HIS A 96 -3.94 -0.89 -10.36
C HIS A 96 -3.59 -1.10 -11.83
N TRP A 97 -4.22 -0.31 -12.69
CA TRP A 97 -3.99 -0.35 -14.13
C TRP A 97 -2.89 0.61 -14.54
N VAL A 98 -1.97 0.12 -15.35
CA VAL A 98 -0.87 0.90 -15.92
C VAL A 98 -1.02 0.94 -17.44
N TRP A 99 -0.81 2.13 -18.01
CA TRP A 99 -0.75 2.34 -19.44
C TRP A 99 0.71 2.30 -19.92
N PHE A 100 0.97 1.40 -20.88
CA PHE A 100 2.22 1.40 -21.63
C PHE A 100 1.92 1.48 -23.11
N ILE A 101 1.85 0.36 -23.84
CA ILE A 101 1.31 0.27 -25.23
C ILE A 101 -0.16 -0.13 -25.14
N PHE A 102 -0.48 -1.00 -24.21
CA PHE A 102 -1.83 -1.44 -23.84
C PHE A 102 -2.00 -1.33 -22.33
N PRO A 103 -3.24 -1.13 -21.85
CA PRO A 103 -3.50 -1.17 -20.41
C PRO A 103 -3.31 -2.59 -19.88
N PHE A 104 -2.63 -2.73 -18.75
CA PHE A 104 -2.51 -3.99 -18.03
C PHE A 104 -2.64 -3.77 -16.53
N LEU A 105 -3.23 -4.77 -15.85
CA LEU A 105 -3.33 -4.80 -14.40
C LEU A 105 -1.96 -5.18 -13.81
N THR A 106 -1.51 -4.42 -12.85
CA THR A 106 -0.30 -4.73 -12.06
C THR A 106 -0.61 -4.72 -10.59
N VAL A 107 0.26 -5.34 -9.81
CA VAL A 107 0.27 -5.25 -8.36
C VAL A 107 1.62 -4.71 -7.92
N ASP A 108 1.60 -3.73 -7.05
CA ASP A 108 2.80 -3.05 -6.58
C ASP A 108 2.78 -2.86 -5.06
N PHE A 109 3.94 -3.01 -4.42
CA PHE A 109 4.15 -2.44 -3.09
C PHE A 109 4.12 -0.92 -3.19
N TYR A 110 3.47 -0.27 -2.24
CA TYR A 110 3.44 1.19 -2.22
C TYR A 110 3.58 1.75 -0.82
N VAL A 111 4.07 2.96 -0.73
CA VAL A 111 3.95 3.84 0.42
C VAL A 111 3.27 5.13 -0.06
N GLU A 112 2.33 5.61 0.70
CA GLU A 112 1.58 6.81 0.36
C GLU A 112 1.43 7.71 1.58
N LYS A 113 1.45 9.01 1.35
CA LYS A 113 1.13 10.00 2.36
C LYS A 113 0.09 10.99 1.84
N ASN A 114 -0.67 11.55 2.76
CA ASN A 114 -1.45 12.76 2.57
C ASN A 114 -1.13 13.73 3.72
N ASP A 115 -0.61 14.89 3.39
CA ASP A 115 -0.24 15.94 4.34
C ASP A 115 -0.58 17.32 3.75
N ILE A 116 -0.18 18.41 4.40
CA ILE A 116 -0.43 19.77 3.94
C ILE A 116 0.07 20.05 2.51
N ASN A 117 1.10 19.29 2.06
CA ASN A 117 1.65 19.38 0.70
C ASN A 117 0.87 18.52 -0.31
N GLY A 118 -0.18 17.84 0.16
CA GLY A 118 -1.06 17.00 -0.62
C GLY A 118 -0.65 15.53 -0.65
N ARG A 119 -1.40 14.76 -1.43
CA ARG A 119 -1.27 13.32 -1.57
C ARG A 119 -0.08 12.95 -2.46
N ARG A 120 0.75 12.01 -2.00
CA ARG A 120 1.88 11.46 -2.76
C ARG A 120 2.01 9.96 -2.56
N MET A 121 1.88 9.20 -3.64
CA MET A 121 2.14 7.76 -3.68
C MET A 121 3.51 7.48 -4.29
N ILE A 122 4.23 6.52 -3.74
CA ILE A 122 5.55 6.07 -4.20
C ILE A 122 5.52 4.55 -4.33
N TYR A 123 6.09 4.04 -5.42
CA TYR A 123 6.37 2.61 -5.62
C TYR A 123 7.86 2.37 -5.33
N PRO A 124 8.23 1.94 -4.11
CA PRO A 124 9.62 1.98 -3.63
C PRO A 124 10.50 0.88 -4.23
N THR A 125 9.93 -0.08 -4.93
CA THR A 125 10.64 -1.22 -5.51
C THR A 125 9.98 -1.69 -6.80
N ILE A 126 10.78 -2.33 -7.66
CA ILE A 126 10.27 -3.07 -8.85
C ILE A 126 9.78 -4.48 -8.52
N LEU A 127 10.07 -4.96 -7.30
CA LEU A 127 9.57 -6.24 -6.81
C LEU A 127 8.05 -6.15 -6.64
N LYS A 128 7.38 -7.26 -6.91
CA LYS A 128 5.92 -7.36 -6.80
C LYS A 128 5.56 -8.27 -5.62
N PRO A 129 4.52 -7.94 -4.85
CA PRO A 129 3.98 -8.90 -3.89
C PRO A 129 3.47 -10.13 -4.65
N LEU A 130 3.75 -11.32 -4.13
CA LEU A 130 3.32 -12.58 -4.73
C LEU A 130 1.96 -12.97 -4.17
N ASN A 131 1.09 -13.48 -5.04
CA ASN A 131 -0.21 -14.02 -4.62
C ASN A 131 -0.04 -15.14 -3.60
N THR A 132 -0.89 -15.19 -2.58
CA THR A 132 -0.87 -16.18 -1.49
C THR A 132 0.37 -16.13 -0.58
N HIS A 133 1.15 -15.06 -0.64
CA HIS A 133 2.26 -14.81 0.28
C HIS A 133 1.83 -13.85 1.40
N THR A 134 2.47 -14.00 2.55
CA THR A 134 2.28 -13.09 3.68
C THR A 134 3.51 -12.20 3.81
N TYR A 135 3.27 -10.89 3.82
CA TYR A 135 4.31 -9.89 4.07
C TYR A 135 4.05 -9.16 5.38
N THR A 136 5.12 -8.84 6.10
CA THR A 136 5.07 -7.97 7.27
C THR A 136 5.35 -6.54 6.83
N TYR A 137 4.39 -5.66 7.04
CA TYR A 137 4.49 -4.23 6.80
C TYR A 137 4.72 -3.51 8.11
N LYS A 138 5.60 -2.50 8.11
CA LYS A 138 5.95 -1.75 9.30
C LYS A 138 6.21 -0.29 8.96
N LEU A 139 5.51 0.61 9.66
CA LEU A 139 5.74 2.04 9.67
C LEU A 139 6.24 2.45 11.04
N LEU A 140 7.25 3.31 11.10
CA LEU A 140 7.88 3.77 12.32
C LEU A 140 8.25 5.25 12.21
N LEU A 141 7.74 6.06 13.12
CA LEU A 141 8.17 7.45 13.31
C LEU A 141 9.61 7.46 13.83
N THR A 142 10.54 7.99 13.05
CA THR A 142 11.99 8.02 13.36
C THR A 142 12.50 9.42 13.65
N GLY A 143 11.73 10.44 13.32
CA GLY A 143 12.05 11.85 13.54
C GLY A 143 10.80 12.72 13.46
N LEU A 144 10.96 14.00 13.56
CA LEU A 144 9.86 14.95 13.43
C LEU A 144 9.32 14.91 11.99
N GLY A 145 8.13 14.33 11.80
CA GLY A 145 7.53 14.13 10.48
C GLY A 145 8.27 13.15 9.58
N GLU A 146 9.20 12.35 10.11
CA GLU A 146 9.93 11.35 9.35
C GLU A 146 9.46 9.95 9.70
N PHE A 147 8.98 9.20 8.70
CA PHE A 147 8.56 7.81 8.84
C PHE A 147 9.48 6.89 8.05
N SER A 148 10.12 5.95 8.76
CA SER A 148 10.76 4.79 8.13
C SER A 148 9.73 3.71 7.85
N TYR A 149 9.78 3.12 6.66
CA TYR A 149 8.94 2.00 6.27
C TYR A 149 9.78 0.78 5.92
N TYR A 150 9.23 -0.39 6.23
CA TYR A 150 9.88 -1.68 6.00
C TYR A 150 8.85 -2.71 5.54
N VAL A 151 9.24 -3.55 4.59
CA VAL A 151 8.47 -4.73 4.19
C VAL A 151 9.36 -5.94 4.24
N TYR A 152 8.85 -6.99 4.89
CA TYR A 152 9.55 -8.27 5.05
C TYR A 152 8.71 -9.41 4.50
N GLU A 153 9.37 -10.42 3.93
CA GLU A 153 8.83 -11.74 3.71
C GLU A 153 9.45 -12.69 4.72
N SER A 154 8.64 -13.22 5.65
CA SER A 154 9.13 -13.90 6.85
C SER A 154 10.08 -12.99 7.65
N SER A 155 11.39 -13.30 7.70
CA SER A 155 12.42 -12.47 8.34
C SER A 155 13.29 -11.69 7.36
N ASN A 156 13.11 -11.90 6.04
CA ASN A 156 13.93 -11.27 5.01
C ASN A 156 13.40 -9.88 4.67
N LEU A 157 14.24 -8.86 4.78
CA LEU A 157 13.90 -7.52 4.34
C LEU A 157 13.80 -7.50 2.81
N ILE A 158 12.62 -7.16 2.30
CA ILE A 158 12.37 -7.00 0.86
C ILE A 158 12.79 -5.61 0.40
N PHE A 159 12.32 -4.59 1.12
CA PHE A 159 12.74 -3.21 0.92
C PHE A 159 12.45 -2.36 2.16
N SER A 160 13.08 -1.20 2.21
CA SER A 160 12.84 -0.16 3.20
C SER A 160 13.13 1.22 2.62
N GLY A 161 12.69 2.24 3.29
CA GLY A 161 12.97 3.62 2.94
C GLY A 161 12.41 4.60 3.97
N VAL A 162 12.37 5.85 3.58
CA VAL A 162 11.90 6.95 4.42
C VAL A 162 10.90 7.79 3.62
N ILE A 163 9.84 8.23 4.27
CA ILE A 163 8.90 9.21 3.75
C ILE A 163 8.75 10.34 4.76
N ASN A 164 8.85 11.56 4.29
CA ASN A 164 8.73 12.75 5.13
C ASN A 164 7.33 13.35 4.98
N THR A 165 6.72 13.71 6.10
CA THR A 165 5.47 14.45 6.20
C THR A 165 5.74 15.76 6.89
N ASP A 166 4.75 16.65 6.93
CA ASP A 166 4.82 17.74 7.91
C ASP A 166 4.70 17.17 9.33
N PRO A 167 5.41 17.78 10.30
CA PRO A 167 5.36 17.32 11.67
C PRO A 167 3.94 17.49 12.23
N ASP A 168 3.30 16.35 12.48
CA ASP A 168 2.00 16.29 13.12
C ASP A 168 1.98 15.19 14.17
N ASN A 169 0.95 15.21 15.01
CA ASN A 169 0.80 14.22 16.07
C ASN A 169 0.18 12.95 15.50
N THR A 170 0.82 11.82 15.67
CA THR A 170 0.21 10.53 15.35
C THR A 170 -0.97 10.25 16.27
N VAL A 171 -2.13 9.93 15.70
CA VAL A 171 -3.39 9.81 16.45
C VAL A 171 -3.88 8.37 16.47
N ASP A 172 -4.29 7.86 15.32
CA ASP A 172 -4.91 6.55 15.20
C ASP A 172 -4.09 5.64 14.30
N LEU A 173 -4.29 4.32 14.44
CA LEU A 173 -3.70 3.32 13.57
C LEU A 173 -4.82 2.60 12.84
N LEU A 174 -4.58 2.27 11.58
CA LEU A 174 -5.58 1.64 10.72
C LEU A 174 -4.99 0.43 10.01
N ALA A 175 -5.86 -0.54 9.71
CA ALA A 175 -5.54 -1.68 8.85
C ALA A 175 -6.78 -1.98 8.00
N PHE A 176 -6.71 -1.80 6.68
CA PHE A 176 -7.86 -1.85 5.80
C PHE A 176 -7.58 -2.51 4.45
N VAL A 177 -8.64 -3.10 3.90
CA VAL A 177 -8.81 -3.27 2.47
C VAL A 177 -9.59 -2.08 1.94
N GLU A 178 -9.16 -1.54 0.82
CA GLU A 178 -9.78 -0.42 0.11
C GLU A 178 -10.05 -0.82 -1.34
N THR A 179 -11.26 -0.56 -1.83
CA THR A 179 -11.62 -0.78 -3.23
C THR A 179 -12.28 0.46 -3.83
N SER A 180 -12.11 0.69 -5.10
CA SER A 180 -12.75 1.80 -5.81
C SER A 180 -14.18 1.51 -6.25
N VAL A 181 -14.57 0.24 -6.31
CA VAL A 181 -15.95 -0.21 -6.65
C VAL A 181 -16.33 -1.46 -5.86
N THR A 182 -17.63 -1.63 -5.60
CA THR A 182 -18.17 -2.74 -4.81
C THR A 182 -18.13 -4.09 -5.52
N SER A 183 -17.88 -4.13 -6.82
CA SER A 183 -17.78 -5.37 -7.61
C SER A 183 -16.45 -6.10 -7.46
N ILE A 184 -15.47 -5.52 -6.78
CA ILE A 184 -14.18 -6.19 -6.51
C ILE A 184 -14.37 -7.16 -5.35
N LYS A 185 -14.12 -8.44 -5.62
CA LYS A 185 -14.26 -9.50 -4.64
C LYS A 185 -12.97 -9.65 -3.83
N ILE A 186 -13.04 -9.37 -2.52
CA ILE A 186 -11.87 -9.34 -1.63
C ILE A 186 -11.76 -10.58 -0.73
N ASP A 187 -12.42 -11.68 -1.09
CA ASP A 187 -12.45 -12.89 -0.27
C ASP A 187 -11.05 -13.42 0.00
N GLY A 188 -10.70 -13.47 1.28
CA GLY A 188 -9.43 -13.98 1.75
C GLY A 188 -8.38 -12.92 2.09
N SER A 189 -8.68 -11.63 1.96
CA SER A 189 -7.84 -10.58 2.56
C SER A 189 -7.70 -10.83 4.05
N HIS A 190 -6.48 -11.03 4.53
CA HIS A 190 -6.27 -11.45 5.91
C HIS A 190 -5.15 -10.64 6.57
N PHE A 191 -5.51 -9.94 7.64
CA PHE A 191 -4.62 -9.14 8.46
C PHE A 191 -4.37 -9.86 9.78
N MET A 192 -3.09 -9.99 10.15
CA MET A 192 -2.66 -10.76 11.31
C MET A 192 -1.57 -10.03 12.09
N TYR A 193 -1.51 -10.32 13.39
CA TYR A 193 -0.46 -9.80 14.27
C TYR A 193 -0.31 -8.28 14.21
N LEU A 194 -1.46 -7.57 14.15
CA LEU A 194 -1.48 -6.12 14.21
C LEU A 194 -0.86 -5.65 15.53
N ARG A 195 0.14 -4.78 15.42
CA ARG A 195 0.92 -4.26 16.54
C ARG A 195 1.00 -2.76 16.48
N TYR A 196 1.14 -2.16 17.64
CA TYR A 196 1.43 -0.74 17.77
C TYR A 196 2.76 -0.52 18.48
N LYS A 197 3.29 0.69 18.40
CA LYS A 197 4.45 1.13 19.13
C LYS A 197 4.15 2.47 19.80
N TYR A 198 4.31 2.49 21.11
CA TYR A 198 4.51 3.72 21.88
C TYR A 198 6.00 4.00 22.04
N THR A 199 6.32 5.05 22.77
CA THR A 199 7.69 5.35 23.19
C THR A 199 8.36 4.11 23.83
N GLY A 200 9.49 3.68 23.30
CA GLY A 200 10.22 2.52 23.77
C GLY A 200 10.49 1.48 22.69
N SER A 201 10.96 0.28 23.10
CA SER A 201 11.39 -0.77 22.17
C SER A 201 10.34 -1.83 21.86
N GLN A 202 9.25 -1.88 22.61
CA GLN A 202 8.25 -2.95 22.50
C GLN A 202 7.23 -2.68 21.39
N TRP A 203 6.74 -3.78 20.80
CA TRP A 203 5.70 -3.84 19.80
C TRP A 203 4.57 -4.75 20.28
N PRO A 204 3.71 -4.31 21.24
CA PRO A 204 2.58 -5.10 21.69
C PRO A 204 1.55 -5.31 20.56
N LEU A 205 0.79 -6.40 20.68
CA LEU A 205 -0.38 -6.63 19.82
C LEU A 205 -1.47 -5.61 20.14
N TRP A 206 -2.30 -5.29 19.17
CA TRP A 206 -3.50 -4.47 19.40
C TRP A 206 -4.37 -5.14 20.47
N ASP A 207 -4.74 -4.38 21.49
CA ASP A 207 -5.56 -4.80 22.62
C ASP A 207 -7.01 -4.32 22.51
N ARG A 208 -7.30 -3.54 21.50
CA ARG A 208 -8.63 -3.04 21.14
C ARG A 208 -8.72 -2.79 19.64
N HIS A 209 -9.93 -2.64 19.12
CA HIS A 209 -10.22 -2.21 17.76
C HIS A 209 -11.66 -1.75 17.64
N GLU A 210 -11.93 -0.95 16.63
CA GLU A 210 -13.26 -0.60 16.15
C GLU A 210 -13.38 -1.14 14.73
N PRO A 211 -14.26 -2.12 14.47
CA PRO A 211 -14.44 -2.66 13.13
C PRO A 211 -15.25 -1.69 12.27
N TYR A 212 -14.87 -1.58 11.00
CA TYR A 212 -15.59 -0.78 10.01
C TYR A 212 -15.65 -1.50 8.68
N TRP A 213 -16.80 -1.46 8.01
CA TRP A 213 -16.94 -1.93 6.64
C TRP A 213 -18.10 -1.25 5.91
N ASP A 214 -17.91 -1.03 4.63
CA ASP A 214 -18.94 -0.57 3.71
C ASP A 214 -19.62 -1.77 3.04
N TYR A 215 -20.95 -1.76 2.92
CA TYR A 215 -21.66 -2.79 2.15
C TYR A 215 -21.19 -2.78 0.68
N PRO A 216 -20.91 -3.93 0.04
CA PRO A 216 -21.25 -5.33 0.43
C PRO A 216 -20.15 -6.09 1.17
N TYR A 217 -19.14 -5.43 1.67
CA TYR A 217 -18.04 -6.06 2.42
C TYR A 217 -18.48 -6.41 3.84
N TYR A 218 -17.75 -7.32 4.47
CA TYR A 218 -17.91 -7.70 5.87
C TYR A 218 -16.62 -8.27 6.45
N LEU A 219 -16.54 -8.35 7.77
CA LEU A 219 -15.36 -8.81 8.50
C LEU A 219 -15.64 -10.10 9.27
N ASP A 220 -14.74 -11.07 9.14
CA ASP A 220 -14.56 -12.18 10.07
C ASP A 220 -13.57 -11.73 11.15
N GLN A 221 -14.09 -11.29 12.29
CA GLN A 221 -13.32 -10.74 13.40
C GLN A 221 -12.76 -11.90 14.23
N ARG A 222 -11.44 -12.07 14.26
CA ARG A 222 -10.73 -13.14 14.96
C ARG A 222 -10.05 -12.69 16.26
N GLY A 223 -10.17 -11.41 16.58
CA GLY A 223 -9.61 -10.79 17.78
C GLY A 223 -9.25 -9.34 17.54
N HIS A 224 -8.57 -8.70 18.49
CA HIS A 224 -8.19 -7.29 18.35
C HIS A 224 -7.08 -7.05 17.32
N TYR A 225 -6.28 -8.08 17.05
CA TYR A 225 -5.08 -7.97 16.20
C TYR A 225 -5.16 -8.84 14.94
N GLU A 226 -6.35 -9.41 14.65
CA GLU A 226 -6.55 -10.30 13.50
C GLU A 226 -7.97 -10.21 12.96
N PHE A 227 -8.09 -10.10 11.64
CA PHE A 227 -9.36 -10.19 10.93
C PHE A 227 -9.14 -10.67 9.49
N ALA A 228 -10.21 -11.21 8.90
CA ALA A 228 -10.28 -11.41 7.46
C ALA A 228 -11.45 -10.62 6.87
N ALA A 229 -11.26 -10.06 5.68
CA ALA A 229 -12.27 -9.29 4.96
C ALA A 229 -12.80 -10.10 3.78
N TYR A 230 -14.11 -9.97 3.53
CA TYR A 230 -14.84 -10.71 2.52
C TYR A 230 -15.87 -9.82 1.84
N GLY A 231 -16.41 -10.32 0.72
CA GLY A 231 -17.51 -9.69 0.01
C GLY A 231 -17.08 -8.99 -1.27
N GLY A 232 -18.03 -8.27 -1.84
CA GLY A 232 -17.91 -7.73 -3.19
C GLY A 232 -18.39 -8.75 -4.26
N GLY A 233 -18.52 -8.28 -5.50
CA GLY A 233 -18.94 -9.10 -6.65
C GLY A 233 -20.37 -8.89 -7.10
#